data_fae78436969d0a2872193893f19acb22
#
_entry.id   fae78436969d0a2872193893f19acb22
#
_cell.length_a   1.000
_cell.length_b   1.000
_cell.length_c   1.000
_cell.angle_alpha   90.00
_cell.angle_beta   90.00
_cell.angle_gamma   90.00
#
_symmetry.space_group_name_H-M   'P 1'
#
loop_
_entity.id
_entity.type
_entity.pdbx_description
1 polymer ?
#
loop_
_entity_poly.entity_id
_entity_poly.type
_entity_poly.pdbx_seq_one_letter_code
_entity_poly.pdbx_strand_id
1 'polypeptide(L)'
;YGRNSRTYSMMTREIDERDAAARSRAGLYAEGLDEGALASMMRAYGFRDAEIDKENDFTRKARSSFMSAQIVGSAKSVTEQLGELLEVSGTDGLMLIFPEYDRDILQFGETVLPVLRKLDA
;
A
#
# COMPACT_ATOMS: atom_id res chain seq x y z
N TYR A 1 -24.43 -18.74 -14.14
CA TYR A 1 -23.75 -19.23 -12.94
C TYR A 1 -24.13 -18.52 -11.63
N GLY A 2 -24.85 -17.41 -11.60
CA GLY A 2 -25.52 -16.79 -10.42
C GLY A 2 -24.66 -16.55 -9.16
N ARG A 3 -23.33 -16.53 -9.25
CA ARG A 3 -22.44 -16.23 -8.12
C ARG A 3 -22.06 -14.76 -8.14
N ASN A 4 -22.38 -14.03 -7.06
CA ASN A 4 -21.85 -12.71 -6.81
C ASN A 4 -20.44 -12.87 -6.24
N SER A 5 -19.43 -12.69 -7.07
CA SER A 5 -18.04 -12.59 -6.62
C SER A 5 -17.79 -11.20 -6.09
N ARG A 6 -17.12 -11.10 -4.92
CA ARG A 6 -16.64 -9.84 -4.40
C ARG A 6 -15.17 -9.68 -4.72
N THR A 7 -14.77 -8.48 -5.11
CA THR A 7 -13.38 -8.13 -5.42
C THR A 7 -12.79 -7.25 -4.35
N TYR A 8 -11.55 -7.56 -3.96
CA TYR A 8 -10.80 -6.78 -2.97
C TYR A 8 -9.44 -6.41 -3.55
N SER A 9 -9.04 -5.16 -3.38
CA SER A 9 -7.72 -4.69 -3.73
C SER A 9 -6.83 -4.62 -2.49
N MET A 10 -5.58 -5.07 -2.63
CA MET A 10 -4.60 -5.05 -1.55
C MET A 10 -3.74 -3.80 -1.64
N MET A 11 -3.54 -3.11 -0.52
CA MET A 11 -2.77 -1.88 -0.44
C MET A 11 -1.99 -1.80 0.85
N THR A 12 -0.79 -1.25 0.77
CA THR A 12 0.00 -0.85 1.94
C THR A 12 -0.30 0.61 2.26
N ARG A 13 -0.51 0.88 3.53
CA ARG A 13 -0.87 2.21 4.01
C ARG A 13 0.12 2.73 5.04
N GLU A 14 0.53 3.97 4.88
CA GLU A 14 1.35 4.71 5.82
C GLU A 14 0.65 6.01 6.20
N ILE A 15 0.34 6.16 7.47
CA ILE A 15 -0.26 7.40 8.02
C ILE A 15 0.66 8.03 9.04
N ASP A 16 0.73 9.35 8.99
CA ASP A 16 1.32 10.18 10.03
C ASP A 16 0.51 11.46 10.24
N GLU A 17 0.87 12.27 11.22
CA GLU A 17 0.20 13.54 11.50
C GLU A 17 0.18 14.48 10.30
N ARG A 18 1.23 14.43 9.47
CA ARG A 18 1.40 15.24 8.27
C ARG A 18 1.86 14.39 7.09
N ASP A 19 1.45 14.78 5.89
CA ASP A 19 1.85 14.11 4.64
C ASP A 19 3.36 13.97 4.48
N ALA A 20 4.12 15.01 4.86
CA ALA A 20 5.58 14.98 4.79
C ALA A 20 6.19 13.94 5.73
N ALA A 21 5.67 13.78 6.95
CA ALA A 21 6.12 12.78 7.90
C ALA A 21 5.81 11.36 7.43
N ALA A 22 4.61 11.14 6.89
CA ALA A 22 4.21 9.86 6.30
C ALA A 22 5.12 9.49 5.12
N ARG A 23 5.40 10.42 4.22
CA ARG A 23 6.33 10.19 3.09
C ARG A 23 7.76 9.91 3.55
N SER A 24 8.26 10.63 4.58
CA SER A 24 9.57 10.34 5.16
C SER A 24 9.67 8.93 5.70
N ARG A 25 8.64 8.45 6.38
CA ARG A 25 8.61 7.09 6.93
C ARG A 25 8.55 6.04 5.82
N ALA A 26 7.74 6.23 4.80
CA ALA A 26 7.71 5.36 3.63
C ALA A 26 9.08 5.30 2.94
N GLY A 27 9.79 6.43 2.88
CA GLY A 27 11.17 6.50 2.38
C GLY A 27 12.15 5.67 3.20
N LEU A 28 12.05 5.68 4.53
CA LEU A 28 12.90 4.86 5.42
C LEU A 28 12.73 3.37 5.15
N TYR A 29 11.50 2.92 4.90
CA TYR A 29 11.27 1.50 4.54
C TYR A 29 11.91 1.15 3.20
N ALA A 30 11.83 2.03 2.21
CA ALA A 30 12.46 1.83 0.91
C ALA A 30 14.00 1.81 1.01
N GLU A 31 14.60 2.68 1.82
CA GLU A 31 16.04 2.72 2.08
C GLU A 31 16.54 1.47 2.80
N GLY A 32 15.71 0.89 3.67
CA GLY A 32 16.02 -0.34 4.42
C GLY A 32 15.86 -1.63 3.63
N LEU A 33 15.59 -1.57 2.33
CA LEU A 33 15.41 -2.75 1.49
C LEU A 33 16.69 -3.60 1.45
N ASP A 34 16.54 -4.91 1.68
CA ASP A 34 17.61 -5.89 1.48
C ASP A 34 17.70 -6.23 -0.02
N GLU A 35 18.70 -5.66 -0.69
CA GLU A 35 18.95 -5.88 -2.12
C GLU A 35 19.26 -7.35 -2.44
N GLY A 36 19.93 -8.06 -1.54
CA GLY A 36 20.21 -9.49 -1.70
C GLY A 36 18.95 -10.35 -1.63
N ALA A 37 18.07 -10.04 -0.70
CA ALA A 37 16.78 -10.71 -0.58
C ALA A 37 15.89 -10.40 -1.80
N LEU A 38 15.87 -9.16 -2.27
CA LEU A 38 15.15 -8.78 -3.48
C LEU A 38 15.65 -9.56 -4.70
N ALA A 39 16.97 -9.63 -4.91
CA ALA A 39 17.55 -10.36 -6.02
C ALA A 39 17.20 -11.86 -5.96
N SER A 40 17.23 -12.46 -4.78
CA SER A 40 16.85 -13.86 -4.58
C SER A 40 15.38 -14.12 -4.87
N MET A 41 14.51 -13.22 -4.45
CA MET A 41 13.07 -13.27 -4.74
C MET A 41 12.80 -13.15 -6.24
N MET A 42 13.46 -12.22 -6.92
CA MET A 42 13.30 -12.04 -8.36
C MET A 42 13.75 -13.28 -9.14
N ARG A 43 14.86 -13.90 -8.76
CA ARG A 43 15.30 -15.17 -9.36
C ARG A 43 14.28 -16.29 -9.17
N ALA A 44 13.68 -16.36 -7.98
CA ALA A 44 12.60 -17.33 -7.71
C ALA A 44 11.36 -17.11 -8.59
N TYR A 45 11.09 -15.86 -8.99
CA TYR A 45 10.05 -15.52 -9.98
C TYR A 45 10.48 -15.67 -11.44
N GLY A 46 11.70 -16.15 -11.70
CA GLY A 46 12.19 -16.43 -13.05
C GLY A 46 12.86 -15.26 -13.77
N PHE A 47 13.17 -14.18 -13.06
CA PHE A 47 13.95 -13.06 -13.64
C PHE A 47 15.41 -13.48 -13.80
N ARG A 48 16.00 -13.10 -14.93
CA ARG A 48 17.44 -13.28 -15.17
C ARG A 48 18.23 -12.19 -14.46
N ASP A 49 19.49 -12.47 -14.11
CA ASP A 49 20.36 -11.50 -13.42
C ASP A 49 20.45 -10.16 -14.16
N ALA A 50 20.50 -10.17 -15.49
CA ALA A 50 20.49 -8.94 -16.30
C ALA A 50 19.20 -8.11 -16.19
N GLU A 51 18.12 -8.67 -15.70
CA GLU A 51 16.83 -8.00 -15.50
C GLU A 51 16.67 -7.47 -14.07
N ILE A 52 17.37 -8.06 -13.11
CA ILE A 52 17.35 -7.70 -11.68
C ILE A 52 17.96 -6.31 -11.48
N ASP A 53 19.04 -6.00 -12.20
CA ASP A 53 19.73 -4.72 -12.10
C ASP A 53 19.04 -3.59 -12.88
N LYS A 54 18.01 -3.92 -13.68
CA LYS A 54 17.25 -2.93 -14.45
C LYS A 54 16.04 -2.43 -13.69
N GLU A 55 15.81 -1.14 -13.77
CA GLU A 55 14.57 -0.56 -13.28
C GLU A 55 13.41 -0.94 -14.21
N ASN A 56 12.43 -1.66 -13.66
CA ASN A 56 11.17 -2.01 -14.30
C ASN A 56 10.02 -1.90 -13.27
N ASP A 57 8.80 -2.14 -13.70
CA ASP A 57 7.63 -1.99 -12.81
C ASP A 57 7.70 -2.92 -11.59
N PHE A 58 8.23 -4.13 -11.77
CA PHE A 58 8.39 -5.07 -10.67
C PHE A 58 9.45 -4.59 -9.68
N THR A 59 10.65 -4.23 -10.15
CA THR A 59 11.73 -3.75 -9.28
C THR A 59 11.33 -2.44 -8.59
N ARG A 60 10.61 -1.56 -9.26
CA ARG A 60 10.10 -0.32 -8.66
C ARG A 60 9.13 -0.59 -7.54
N LYS A 61 8.16 -1.50 -7.74
CA LYS A 61 7.22 -1.93 -6.70
C LYS A 61 7.91 -2.62 -5.54
N ALA A 62 8.87 -3.51 -5.83
CA ALA A 62 9.64 -4.19 -4.81
C ALA A 62 10.51 -3.22 -3.99
N ARG A 63 11.14 -2.23 -4.65
CA ARG A 63 11.95 -1.21 -3.98
C ARG A 63 11.14 -0.20 -3.18
N SER A 64 9.86 -0.02 -3.49
CA SER A 64 8.97 0.78 -2.65
C SER A 64 8.54 0.06 -1.36
N SER A 65 9.07 -1.13 -1.12
CA SER A 65 8.67 -2.07 -0.07
C SER A 65 7.25 -2.62 -0.27
N PHE A 66 6.93 -3.73 0.35
CA PHE A 66 5.60 -4.34 0.44
C PHE A 66 4.94 -4.82 -0.88
N MET A 67 5.52 -4.63 -2.04
CA MET A 67 5.03 -5.16 -3.34
C MET A 67 3.58 -4.79 -3.72
N SER A 68 2.96 -3.89 -3.00
CA SER A 68 1.58 -3.46 -3.23
C SER A 68 1.49 -1.97 -3.54
N ALA A 69 0.36 -1.53 -4.05
CA ALA A 69 0.09 -0.10 -4.18
C ALA A 69 0.14 0.56 -2.78
N GLN A 70 0.74 1.73 -2.70
CA GLN A 70 0.89 2.46 -1.45
C GLN A 70 -0.04 3.65 -1.40
N ILE A 71 -0.64 3.86 -0.24
CA ILE A 71 -1.35 5.09 0.12
C ILE A 71 -0.61 5.72 1.29
N VAL A 72 -0.07 6.91 1.08
CA VAL A 72 0.79 7.59 2.03
C VAL A 72 0.28 9.01 2.25
N GLY A 73 0.16 9.41 3.50
CA GLY A 73 -0.25 10.78 3.84
C GLY A 73 -0.80 10.94 5.25
N SER A 74 -1.32 12.12 5.52
CA SER A 74 -2.10 12.39 6.72
C SER A 74 -3.44 11.63 6.68
N ALA A 75 -4.12 11.54 7.81
CA ALA A 75 -5.45 10.90 7.88
C ALA A 75 -6.43 11.49 6.85
N LYS A 76 -6.41 12.81 6.67
CA LYS A 76 -7.24 13.49 5.66
C LYS A 76 -6.87 13.05 4.24
N SER A 77 -5.59 13.13 3.89
CA SER A 77 -5.09 12.76 2.56
C SER A 77 -5.35 11.29 2.24
N VAL A 78 -5.13 10.40 3.21
CA VAL A 78 -5.42 8.97 3.06
C VAL A 78 -6.92 8.71 2.87
N THR A 79 -7.78 9.41 3.60
CA THR A 79 -9.23 9.28 3.44
C THR A 79 -9.69 9.69 2.04
N GLU A 80 -9.16 10.79 1.52
CA GLU A 80 -9.45 11.28 0.17
C GLU A 80 -8.99 10.28 -0.90
N GLN A 81 -7.76 9.79 -0.80
CA GLN A 81 -7.20 8.79 -1.72
C GLN A 81 -7.99 7.47 -1.70
N LEU A 82 -8.40 7.00 -0.52
CA LEU A 82 -9.21 5.78 -0.39
C LEU A 82 -10.61 5.96 -0.96
N GLY A 83 -11.25 7.11 -0.72
CA GLY A 83 -12.55 7.43 -1.28
C GLY A 83 -12.53 7.45 -2.80
N GLU A 84 -11.57 8.15 -3.39
CA GLU A 84 -11.37 8.20 -4.84
C GLU A 84 -11.10 6.81 -5.44
N LEU A 85 -10.23 6.04 -4.78
CA LEU A 85 -9.93 4.68 -5.22
C LEU A 85 -11.16 3.78 -5.24
N LEU A 86 -11.97 3.78 -4.19
CA LEU A 86 -13.19 2.98 -4.10
C LEU A 86 -14.18 3.38 -5.19
N GLU A 87 -14.32 4.67 -5.45
CA GLU A 87 -15.21 5.20 -6.48
C GLU A 87 -14.76 4.78 -7.89
N VAL A 88 -13.45 4.93 -8.18
CA VAL A 88 -12.90 4.65 -9.52
C VAL A 88 -12.75 3.15 -9.79
N SER A 89 -12.31 2.37 -8.79
CA SER A 89 -12.02 0.95 -8.98
C SER A 89 -13.26 0.05 -9.04
N GLY A 90 -14.35 0.47 -8.42
CA GLY A 90 -15.55 -0.35 -8.29
C GLY A 90 -15.32 -1.65 -7.49
N THR A 91 -14.25 -1.72 -6.68
CA THR A 91 -14.00 -2.88 -5.82
C THR A 91 -14.98 -2.92 -4.65
N ASP A 92 -15.33 -4.12 -4.20
CA ASP A 92 -16.23 -4.31 -3.06
C ASP A 92 -15.56 -4.01 -1.71
N GLY A 93 -14.23 -3.95 -1.68
CA GLY A 93 -13.49 -3.62 -0.49
C GLY A 93 -11.98 -3.54 -0.70
N LEU A 94 -11.29 -3.14 0.36
CA LEU A 94 -9.84 -3.00 0.39
C LEU A 94 -9.27 -3.86 1.51
N MET A 95 -8.20 -4.59 1.20
CA MET A 95 -7.37 -5.27 2.17
C MET A 95 -6.16 -4.38 2.46
N LEU A 96 -6.09 -3.84 3.67
CA LEU A 96 -5.06 -2.90 4.06
C LEU A 96 -3.93 -3.61 4.80
N ILE A 97 -2.70 -3.29 4.42
CA ILE A 97 -1.49 -3.71 5.10
C ILE A 97 -0.95 -2.53 5.89
N PHE A 98 -0.65 -2.76 7.14
CA PHE A 98 -0.10 -1.77 8.06
C PHE A 98 1.32 -2.18 8.45
N PRO A 99 2.36 -1.43 8.09
CA PRO A 99 3.74 -1.76 8.45
C PRO A 99 3.97 -1.85 9.96
N GLU A 100 3.45 -0.89 10.71
CA GLU A 100 3.45 -0.89 12.18
C GLU A 100 2.01 -1.11 12.69
N TYR A 101 1.50 -2.32 12.52
CA TYR A 101 0.08 -2.59 12.63
C TYR A 101 -0.51 -2.21 14.00
N ASP A 102 0.21 -2.39 15.09
CA ASP A 102 -0.25 -2.08 16.45
C ASP A 102 -0.68 -0.62 16.61
N ARG A 103 0.12 0.29 16.05
CA ARG A 103 -0.16 1.71 16.06
C ARG A 103 -1.10 2.11 14.91
N ASP A 104 -0.79 1.64 13.72
CA ASP A 104 -1.41 2.13 12.50
C ASP A 104 -2.87 1.69 12.37
N ILE A 105 -3.23 0.49 12.86
CA ILE A 105 -4.62 0.02 12.83
C ILE A 105 -5.51 0.82 13.79
N LEU A 106 -4.97 1.18 14.96
CA LEU A 106 -5.68 2.03 15.92
C LEU A 106 -5.91 3.43 15.34
N GLN A 107 -4.85 4.05 14.83
CA GLN A 107 -4.92 5.36 14.21
C GLN A 107 -5.90 5.38 13.02
N PHE A 108 -5.90 4.34 12.20
CA PHE A 108 -6.86 4.21 11.10
C PHE A 108 -8.30 4.11 11.60
N GLY A 109 -8.54 3.28 12.61
CA GLY A 109 -9.84 3.11 13.21
C GLY A 109 -10.40 4.39 13.81
N GLU A 110 -9.54 5.22 14.40
CA GLU A 110 -9.93 6.46 15.07
C GLU A 110 -10.07 7.65 14.10
N THR A 111 -9.23 7.73 13.05
CA THR A 111 -9.11 8.95 12.24
C THR A 111 -9.66 8.82 10.82
N VAL A 112 -9.53 7.67 10.19
CA VAL A 112 -9.91 7.46 8.78
C VAL A 112 -11.24 6.73 8.65
N LEU A 113 -11.40 5.63 9.34
CA LEU A 113 -12.60 4.78 9.21
C LEU A 113 -13.92 5.51 9.50
N PRO A 114 -14.03 6.39 10.53
CA PRO A 114 -15.26 7.12 10.79
C PRO A 114 -15.66 8.07 9.65
N VAL A 115 -14.68 8.61 8.94
CA VAL A 115 -14.93 9.49 7.79
C VAL A 115 -15.36 8.69 6.57
N LEU A 116 -14.67 7.59 6.27
CA LEU A 116 -15.06 6.69 5.17
C LEU A 116 -16.48 6.16 5.33
N ARG A 117 -16.88 5.77 6.54
CA ARG A 117 -18.24 5.30 6.82
C ARG A 117 -19.33 6.35 6.56
N LYS A 118 -19.00 7.63 6.65
CA LYS A 118 -19.93 8.72 6.32
C LYS A 118 -20.07 8.93 4.82
N LEU A 119 -19.06 8.56 4.02
CA LEU A 119 -19.12 8.64 2.57
C LEU A 119 -20.02 7.57 1.97
N ASP A 120 -20.14 6.42 2.64
CA ASP A 120 -21.02 5.31 2.22
C ASP A 120 -22.48 5.47 2.67
N ALA A 121 -22.75 6.46 3.46
CA ALA A 121 -24.09 6.67 4.03
C ALA A 121 -25.01 7.48 3.09
#